data_c068e3aa7831b345108b0fa2ac89b5ed
#
_entry.id   c068e3aa7831b345108b0fa2ac89b5ed
#
_cell.length_a   1.000
_cell.length_b   1.000
_cell.length_c   1.000
_cell.angle_alpha   90.00
_cell.angle_beta   90.00
_cell.angle_gamma   90.00
#
_symmetry.space_group_name_H-M   'P 1'
#
loop_
_entity.id
_entity.type
_entity.pdbx_description
1 polymer ?
#
loop_
_entity_poly.entity_id
_entity_poly.type
_entity_poly.pdbx_seq_one_letter_code
_entity_poly.pdbx_strand_id
1 'polypeptide(L)'
;FPPAAKSKIARAVQFTPRLVVNTVRAAVASASEGHGVTRLFSYHIAEEIRDRRLHILLAGDEPPPLPVHLLAPQGRFDVPKVRAFVDFATPRLRRYFERLSREASQADASRSRRGRVSAE
;
A
#
# COMPACT_ATOMS: atom_id res chain seq x y z
N PHE A 1 -19.31 16.20 7.40
CA PHE A 1 -18.12 16.77 6.74
C PHE A 1 -16.93 16.55 7.67
N PRO A 2 -15.96 15.70 7.32
CA PRO A 2 -14.70 15.66 8.04
C PRO A 2 -13.89 16.93 7.70
N PRO A 3 -13.07 17.45 8.64
CA PRO A 3 -12.25 18.63 8.36
C PRO A 3 -11.28 18.34 7.22
N ALA A 4 -11.17 19.30 6.32
CA ALA A 4 -10.23 19.22 5.18
C ALA A 4 -8.81 18.99 5.70
N ALA A 5 -8.26 17.83 5.40
CA ALA A 5 -6.85 17.57 5.60
C ALA A 5 -6.05 18.66 4.85
N LYS A 6 -5.11 19.31 5.54
CA LYS A 6 -4.21 20.31 4.94
C LYS A 6 -3.60 19.67 3.70
N SER A 7 -4.00 20.18 2.53
CA SER A 7 -3.45 19.74 1.24
C SER A 7 -1.96 20.07 1.23
N LYS A 8 -1.11 19.09 1.47
CA LYS A 8 0.30 19.18 1.11
C LYS A 8 0.35 19.35 -0.40
N ILE A 9 0.92 20.44 -0.88
CA ILE A 9 1.11 20.68 -2.31
C ILE A 9 1.93 19.51 -2.85
N ALA A 10 1.33 18.72 -3.73
CA ALA A 10 2.00 17.60 -4.36
C ALA A 10 3.15 18.13 -5.22
N ARG A 11 4.39 17.87 -4.82
CA ARG A 11 5.58 18.23 -5.58
C ARG A 11 5.85 17.14 -6.61
N ALA A 12 5.71 17.47 -7.89
CA ALA A 12 6.10 16.58 -8.97
C ALA A 12 7.64 16.61 -9.12
N VAL A 13 8.26 15.45 -9.01
CA VAL A 13 9.69 15.25 -9.23
C VAL A 13 9.86 14.41 -10.48
N GLN A 14 10.57 14.94 -11.47
CA GLN A 14 10.94 14.18 -12.67
C GLN A 14 12.21 13.38 -12.37
N PHE A 15 12.21 12.12 -12.77
CA PHE A 15 13.37 11.24 -12.67
C PHE A 15 13.44 10.30 -13.87
N THR A 16 14.64 9.85 -14.20
CA THR A 16 14.85 8.82 -15.22
C THR A 16 14.91 7.46 -14.53
N PRO A 17 14.01 6.52 -14.86
CA PRO A 17 14.03 5.21 -14.26
C PRO A 17 15.29 4.43 -14.69
N ARG A 18 15.94 3.74 -13.74
CA ARG A 18 17.09 2.87 -14.04
C ARG A 18 16.66 1.53 -14.60
N LEU A 19 15.45 1.08 -14.27
CA LEU A 19 14.87 -0.17 -14.73
C LEU A 19 13.38 0.04 -14.98
N VAL A 20 12.90 -0.44 -16.12
CA VAL A 20 11.48 -0.46 -16.46
C VAL A 20 11.08 -1.91 -16.66
N VAL A 21 10.07 -2.37 -15.93
CA VAL A 21 9.55 -3.74 -15.97
C VAL A 21 8.04 -3.71 -16.16
N ASN A 22 7.49 -4.77 -16.72
CA ASN A 22 6.06 -4.88 -17.02
C ASN A 22 5.28 -5.72 -15.99
N THR A 23 5.93 -6.20 -14.95
CA THR A 23 5.27 -6.96 -13.89
C THR A 23 5.62 -6.43 -12.50
N VAL A 24 4.63 -6.47 -11.60
CA VAL A 24 4.82 -6.11 -10.20
C VAL A 24 5.87 -7.01 -9.53
N ARG A 25 5.86 -8.32 -9.83
CA ARG A 25 6.83 -9.27 -9.27
C ARG A 25 8.27 -8.92 -9.61
N ALA A 26 8.54 -8.49 -10.85
CA ALA A 26 9.87 -8.07 -11.25
C ALA A 26 10.31 -6.79 -10.52
N ALA A 27 9.39 -5.82 -10.32
CA ALA A 27 9.66 -4.62 -9.54
C ALA A 27 9.96 -4.94 -8.07
N VAL A 28 9.18 -5.84 -7.45
CA VAL A 28 9.39 -6.30 -6.08
C VAL A 28 10.74 -7.00 -5.95
N ALA A 29 11.03 -7.98 -6.83
CA ALA A 29 12.28 -8.71 -6.81
C ALA A 29 13.49 -7.77 -6.94
N SER A 30 13.47 -6.87 -7.91
CA SER A 30 14.54 -5.90 -8.11
C SER A 30 14.77 -5.01 -6.88
N ALA A 31 13.70 -4.50 -6.27
CA ALA A 31 13.82 -3.68 -5.07
C ALA A 31 14.33 -4.49 -3.86
N SER A 32 13.90 -5.75 -3.70
CA SER A 32 14.33 -6.64 -2.63
C SER A 32 15.82 -7.00 -2.72
N GLU A 33 16.37 -7.03 -3.93
CA GLU A 33 17.81 -7.22 -4.19
C GLU A 33 18.62 -5.91 -4.03
N GLY A 34 17.99 -4.81 -3.64
CA GLY A 34 18.68 -3.55 -3.38
C GLY A 34 18.98 -2.72 -4.63
N HIS A 35 18.35 -3.01 -5.77
CA HIS A 35 18.61 -2.27 -7.01
C HIS A 35 17.97 -0.87 -7.04
N GLY A 36 17.26 -0.47 -6.00
CA GLY A 36 16.70 0.87 -5.89
C GLY A 36 15.36 0.92 -5.17
N VAL A 37 14.56 1.93 -5.51
CA VAL A 37 13.24 2.15 -4.93
C VAL A 37 12.15 1.94 -5.97
N THR A 38 10.99 1.48 -5.53
CA THR A 38 9.81 1.31 -6.39
C THR A 38 8.56 1.81 -5.66
N ARG A 39 7.53 2.17 -6.42
CA ARG A 39 6.24 2.60 -5.88
C ARG A 39 5.20 1.52 -6.20
N LEU A 40 4.66 0.91 -5.16
CA LEU A 40 3.72 -0.20 -5.25
C LEU A 40 2.58 -0.03 -4.23
N PHE A 41 1.50 -0.78 -4.41
CA PHE A 41 0.45 -0.86 -3.40
C PHE A 41 0.87 -1.78 -2.25
N SER A 42 0.40 -1.50 -1.05
CA SER A 42 0.73 -2.24 0.18
C SER A 42 0.47 -3.75 0.07
N TYR A 43 -0.59 -4.15 -0.62
CA TYR A 43 -0.93 -5.56 -0.79
C TYR A 43 0.01 -6.34 -1.74
N HIS A 44 0.84 -5.64 -2.52
CA HIS A 44 1.87 -6.27 -3.35
C HIS A 44 3.14 -6.62 -2.59
N ILE A 45 3.41 -5.96 -1.48
CA ILE A 45 4.69 -6.00 -0.76
C ILE A 45 4.53 -6.41 0.71
N ALA A 46 3.34 -6.86 1.12
CA ALA A 46 3.03 -7.16 2.51
C ALA A 46 3.98 -8.22 3.12
N GLU A 47 4.32 -9.24 2.35
CA GLU A 47 5.25 -10.29 2.77
C GLU A 47 6.68 -9.77 2.88
N GLU A 48 7.13 -9.02 1.89
CA GLU A 48 8.48 -8.44 1.87
C GLU A 48 8.72 -7.47 3.03
N ILE A 49 7.71 -6.69 3.40
CA ILE A 49 7.78 -5.80 4.57
C ILE A 49 7.82 -6.60 5.87
N ARG A 50 6.99 -7.65 5.99
CA ARG A 50 6.97 -8.53 7.16
C ARG A 50 8.31 -9.24 7.34
N ASP A 51 8.88 -9.75 6.24
CA ASP A 51 10.16 -10.44 6.19
C ASP A 51 11.37 -9.50 6.24
N ARG A 52 11.14 -8.17 6.31
CA ARG A 52 12.17 -7.12 6.34
C ARG A 52 13.07 -7.09 5.10
N ARG A 53 12.60 -7.60 3.99
CA ARG A 53 13.29 -7.54 2.68
C ARG A 53 13.08 -6.19 2.00
N LEU A 54 11.96 -5.53 2.29
CA LEU A 54 11.66 -4.17 1.85
C LEU A 54 11.38 -3.26 3.03
N HIS A 55 11.60 -1.96 2.82
CA HIS A 55 11.31 -0.91 3.78
C HIS A 55 10.47 0.20 3.12
N ILE A 56 9.50 0.73 3.86
CA ILE A 56 8.74 1.89 3.42
C ILE A 56 9.61 3.13 3.57
N LEU A 57 9.67 3.93 2.52
CA LEU A 57 10.34 5.22 2.48
C LEU A 57 9.30 6.33 2.32
N LEU A 58 9.57 7.50 2.92
CA LEU A 58 8.73 8.69 2.79
C LEU A 58 7.28 8.48 3.25
N ALA A 59 7.07 7.67 4.32
CA ALA A 59 5.74 7.38 4.84
C ALA A 59 4.92 8.64 5.19
N GLY A 60 5.59 9.72 5.64
CA GLY A 60 4.95 11.00 5.92
C GLY A 60 4.47 11.77 4.68
N ASP A 61 4.88 11.35 3.49
CA ASP A 61 4.55 11.97 2.20
C ASP A 61 3.72 11.04 1.30
N GLU A 62 3.20 9.95 1.87
CA GLU A 62 2.30 9.06 1.14
C GLU A 62 1.02 9.80 0.70
N PRO A 63 0.54 9.56 -0.53
CA PRO A 63 -0.74 10.07 -0.97
C PRO A 63 -1.88 9.42 -0.17
N PRO A 64 -3.07 10.05 -0.15
CA PRO A 64 -4.23 9.45 0.49
C PRO A 64 -4.50 8.03 -0.02
N PRO A 65 -4.95 7.10 0.84
CA PRO A 65 -5.25 5.75 0.42
C PRO A 65 -6.34 5.72 -0.65
N LEU A 66 -6.14 4.85 -1.64
CA LEU A 66 -7.12 4.64 -2.70
C LEU A 66 -8.19 3.65 -2.25
N PRO A 67 -9.47 3.92 -2.53
CA PRO A 67 -10.54 2.99 -2.20
C PRO A 67 -10.49 1.75 -3.09
N VAL A 68 -10.80 0.59 -2.51
CA VAL A 68 -11.00 -0.68 -3.22
C VAL A 68 -12.48 -0.91 -3.39
N HIS A 69 -12.93 -1.15 -4.62
CA HIS A 69 -14.33 -1.33 -4.97
C HIS A 69 -14.61 -2.75 -5.45
N LEU A 70 -15.71 -3.32 -4.99
CA LEU A 70 -16.30 -4.50 -5.61
C LEU A 70 -17.28 -4.03 -6.69
N LEU A 71 -17.05 -4.45 -7.92
CA LEU A 71 -17.88 -4.06 -9.05
C LEU A 71 -18.71 -5.27 -9.53
N ALA A 72 -19.96 -5.01 -9.85
CA ALA A 72 -20.82 -5.96 -10.53
C ALA A 72 -21.53 -5.24 -11.71
N PRO A 73 -21.91 -5.96 -12.78
CA PRO A 73 -22.73 -5.40 -13.85
C PRO A 73 -24.02 -4.80 -13.29
N GLN A 74 -24.52 -3.76 -13.94
CA GLN A 74 -25.74 -3.07 -13.54
C GLN A 74 -26.92 -4.05 -13.40
N GLY A 75 -27.70 -3.95 -12.32
CA GLY A 75 -28.83 -4.82 -12.01
C GLY A 75 -28.45 -6.22 -11.50
N ARG A 76 -27.16 -6.53 -11.31
CA ARG A 76 -26.72 -7.85 -10.85
C ARG A 76 -26.53 -7.95 -9.33
N PHE A 77 -26.57 -6.84 -8.59
CA PHE A 77 -26.45 -6.87 -7.12
C PHE A 77 -27.63 -7.57 -6.44
N ASP A 78 -28.82 -7.58 -7.08
CA ASP A 78 -30.01 -8.24 -6.55
C ASP A 78 -30.04 -9.77 -6.80
N VAL A 79 -29.10 -10.27 -7.60
CA VAL A 79 -28.96 -11.71 -7.83
C VAL A 79 -28.45 -12.38 -6.56
N PRO A 80 -29.17 -13.38 -5.99
CA PRO A 80 -28.84 -13.96 -4.67
C PRO A 80 -27.38 -14.42 -4.53
N LYS A 81 -26.82 -15.06 -5.56
CA LYS A 81 -25.42 -15.51 -5.55
C LYS A 81 -24.41 -14.37 -5.53
N VAL A 82 -24.70 -13.25 -6.19
CA VAL A 82 -23.82 -12.06 -6.18
C VAL A 82 -23.89 -11.40 -4.83
N ARG A 83 -25.10 -11.26 -4.27
CA ARG A 83 -25.30 -10.70 -2.94
C ARG A 83 -24.59 -11.53 -1.86
N ALA A 84 -24.78 -12.84 -1.88
CA ALA A 84 -24.08 -13.73 -0.95
C ALA A 84 -22.55 -13.61 -1.06
N PHE A 85 -22.01 -13.47 -2.28
CA PHE A 85 -20.58 -13.24 -2.47
C PHE A 85 -20.13 -11.89 -1.89
N VAL A 86 -20.87 -10.81 -2.16
CA VAL A 86 -20.54 -9.47 -1.63
C VAL A 86 -20.59 -9.44 -0.11
N ASP A 87 -21.62 -10.04 0.49
CA ASP A 87 -21.78 -10.12 1.94
C ASP A 87 -20.66 -10.97 2.59
N PHE A 88 -20.21 -12.00 1.91
CA PHE A 88 -19.06 -12.81 2.34
C PHE A 88 -17.72 -12.08 2.17
N ALA A 89 -17.48 -11.47 1.03
CA ALA A 89 -16.18 -10.90 0.65
C ALA A 89 -15.91 -9.56 1.35
N THR A 90 -16.91 -8.68 1.46
CA THR A 90 -16.73 -7.32 1.99
C THR A 90 -16.10 -7.29 3.39
N PRO A 91 -16.61 -8.02 4.40
CA PRO A 91 -16.02 -7.95 5.74
C PRO A 91 -14.61 -8.58 5.80
N ARG A 92 -14.32 -9.54 4.91
CA ARG A 92 -13.00 -10.17 4.81
C ARG A 92 -11.97 -9.24 4.21
N LEU A 93 -12.33 -8.57 3.10
CA LEU A 93 -11.48 -7.58 2.46
C LEU A 93 -11.19 -6.38 3.38
N ARG A 94 -12.20 -5.87 4.09
CA ARG A 94 -12.00 -4.80 5.08
C ARG A 94 -10.97 -5.20 6.13
N ARG A 95 -11.13 -6.34 6.77
CA ARG A 95 -10.18 -6.84 7.77
C ARG A 95 -8.78 -7.06 7.18
N TYR A 96 -8.68 -7.54 5.96
CA TYR A 96 -7.42 -7.73 5.27
C TYR A 96 -6.69 -6.40 5.07
N PHE A 97 -7.35 -5.39 4.49
CA PHE A 97 -6.75 -4.08 4.25
C PHE A 97 -6.46 -3.30 5.54
N GLU A 98 -7.31 -3.40 6.56
CA GLU A 98 -7.04 -2.81 7.88
C GLU A 98 -5.79 -3.42 8.54
N ARG A 99 -5.59 -4.72 8.39
CA ARG A 99 -4.39 -5.40 8.87
C ARG A 99 -3.15 -4.90 8.13
N LEU A 100 -3.19 -4.83 6.80
CA LEU A 100 -2.07 -4.31 5.99
C LEU A 100 -1.69 -2.88 6.39
N SER A 101 -2.67 -2.01 6.58
CA SER A 101 -2.44 -0.63 6.99
C SER A 101 -1.75 -0.56 8.36
N ARG A 102 -2.15 -1.42 9.30
CA ARG A 102 -1.52 -1.51 10.63
C ARG A 102 -0.09 -2.04 10.55
N GLU A 103 0.15 -3.09 9.78
CA GLU A 103 1.49 -3.68 9.59
C GLU A 103 2.45 -2.66 8.96
N ALA A 104 2.01 -1.91 7.95
CA ALA A 104 2.78 -0.84 7.33
C ALA A 104 3.13 0.28 8.32
N SER A 105 2.17 0.76 9.10
CA SER A 105 2.38 1.80 10.11
C SER A 105 3.33 1.35 11.22
N GLN A 106 3.27 0.10 11.65
CA GLN A 106 4.17 -0.46 12.67
C GLN A 106 5.60 -0.59 12.15
N ALA A 107 5.78 -1.00 10.90
CA ALA A 107 7.09 -1.12 10.27
C ALA A 107 7.80 0.25 10.20
N ASP A 108 7.07 1.31 9.87
CA ASP A 108 7.60 2.67 9.84
C ASP A 108 7.95 3.20 11.24
N ALA A 109 7.08 3.02 12.22
CA ALA A 109 7.31 3.45 13.61
C ALA A 109 8.53 2.78 14.24
N SER A 110 8.77 1.50 13.94
CA SER A 110 9.93 0.76 14.45
C SER A 110 11.26 1.27 13.89
N ARG A 111 11.26 1.76 12.65
CA ARG A 111 12.43 2.34 11.98
C ARG A 111 12.75 3.74 12.51
N SER A 112 11.74 4.58 12.69
CA SER A 112 11.90 5.94 13.24
C SER A 112 12.55 5.94 14.60
N ARG A 113 12.28 4.92 15.43
CA ARG A 113 12.93 4.75 16.74
C ARG A 113 14.41 4.35 16.64
N ARG A 114 14.78 3.48 15.69
CA ARG A 114 16.17 3.04 15.49
C ARG A 114 17.06 4.13 14.91
N GLY A 115 16.53 4.97 14.01
CA GLY A 115 17.27 6.07 13.42
C GLY A 115 17.64 7.18 14.41
N ARG A 116 16.94 7.33 15.52
CA ARG A 116 17.26 8.31 16.58
C ARG A 116 18.35 7.83 17.55
N VAL A 117 18.53 6.53 17.70
CA VAL A 117 19.54 5.96 18.62
C VAL A 117 20.94 5.96 18.00
N SER A 118 21.08 6.05 16.68
CA SER A 118 22.39 6.09 15.99
C SER A 118 22.90 7.51 15.71
N ALA A 119 22.22 8.55 16.19
CA ALA A 119 22.57 9.95 15.96
C ALA A 119 23.08 10.66 17.26
N GLU A 120 23.28 9.92 18.35
CA GLU A 120 24.01 10.33 19.56
C GLU A 120 25.37 9.60 19.62
#